data_c6d9f3ca9d18576e2ac7efe13dd4ea30
#
_entry.id   c6d9f3ca9d18576e2ac7efe13dd4ea30
#
_cell.length_a   1.000
_cell.length_b   1.000
_cell.length_c   1.000
_cell.angle_alpha   90.00
_cell.angle_beta   90.00
_cell.angle_gamma   90.00
#
_symmetry.space_group_name_H-M   'P 1'
#
loop_
_entity.id
_entity.type
_entity.pdbx_description
1 polymer ?
#
loop_
_entity_poly.entity_id
_entity_poly.type
_entity_poly.pdbx_seq_one_letter_code
_entity_poly.pdbx_strand_id
1 'polypeptide(L)'
;MNRKRLVAAVVIGAAFAGAFLLRRANADAADEIKRLSALMEWKPGTIVADIGAGDGSYAFAAAQLVGGSGKVFATEIDQAKLASLRSEATKRHLTNVIILESKEAETNLPLECCDAIFLRRVYHHLTKPAAFDAALLRSLKPGGRLAIIDFPPRSGLEPVEGVPANRGGHGIPQKVVIDELTSAGLQLVKTVNDWPADDYCVLFVKK
;
A
#
# COMPACT_ATOMS: atom_id res chain seq x y z
N MET A 1 31.55 -19.37 34.51
CA MET A 1 30.84 -19.45 33.24
C MET A 1 30.62 -18.02 32.74
N ASN A 2 31.16 -17.70 31.55
CA ASN A 2 31.59 -16.36 31.14
C ASN A 2 30.39 -15.49 30.68
N ARG A 3 30.03 -14.43 31.42
CA ARG A 3 28.97 -13.46 31.04
C ARG A 3 29.09 -12.90 29.62
N LYS A 4 30.30 -12.81 29.07
CA LYS A 4 30.55 -12.37 27.69
C LYS A 4 30.05 -13.34 26.61
N ARG A 5 29.98 -14.65 26.89
CA ARG A 5 29.44 -15.64 25.95
C ARG A 5 27.91 -15.66 25.90
N LEU A 6 27.24 -15.30 27.00
CA LEU A 6 25.79 -15.24 27.06
C LEU A 6 25.23 -14.04 26.29
N VAL A 7 25.91 -12.88 26.37
CA VAL A 7 25.51 -11.66 25.66
C VAL A 7 25.69 -11.83 24.14
N ALA A 8 26.77 -12.47 23.69
CA ALA A 8 26.98 -12.73 22.28
C ALA A 8 25.92 -13.70 21.69
N ALA A 9 25.52 -14.73 22.42
CA ALA A 9 24.49 -15.68 21.96
C ALA A 9 23.10 -15.03 21.85
N VAL A 10 22.73 -14.12 22.77
CA VAL A 10 21.45 -13.40 22.73
C VAL A 10 21.41 -12.40 21.58
N VAL A 11 22.51 -11.68 21.31
CA VAL A 11 22.57 -10.72 20.20
C VAL A 11 22.52 -11.43 18.83
N ILE A 12 23.19 -12.57 18.69
CA ILE A 12 23.16 -13.37 17.47
C ILE A 12 21.74 -13.96 17.24
N GLY A 13 21.11 -14.49 18.28
CA GLY A 13 19.74 -15.01 18.22
C GLY A 13 18.71 -13.96 17.80
N ALA A 14 18.80 -12.74 18.34
CA ALA A 14 17.92 -11.63 17.97
C ALA A 14 18.13 -11.17 16.52
N ALA A 15 19.37 -11.15 16.05
CA ALA A 15 19.68 -10.80 14.66
C ALA A 15 19.15 -11.85 13.65
N PHE A 16 19.25 -13.15 13.97
CA PHE A 16 18.69 -14.21 13.14
C PHE A 16 17.16 -14.21 13.13
N ALA A 17 16.52 -13.99 14.27
CA ALA A 17 15.06 -13.88 14.34
C ALA A 17 14.54 -12.66 13.57
N GLY A 18 15.19 -11.51 13.68
CA GLY A 18 14.84 -10.32 12.92
C GLY A 18 15.01 -10.51 11.41
N ALA A 19 16.09 -11.14 10.97
CA ALA A 19 16.32 -11.45 9.55
C ALA A 19 15.30 -12.46 9.00
N PHE A 20 14.87 -13.43 9.79
CA PHE A 20 13.85 -14.41 9.41
C PHE A 20 12.47 -13.76 9.27
N LEU A 21 12.07 -12.90 10.21
CA LEU A 21 10.81 -12.16 10.16
C LEU A 21 10.75 -11.21 8.96
N LEU A 22 11.83 -10.48 8.68
CA LEU A 22 11.95 -9.61 7.51
C LEU A 22 11.86 -10.39 6.19
N ARG A 23 12.49 -11.56 6.10
CA ARG A 23 12.40 -12.42 4.92
C ARG A 23 10.98 -12.93 4.69
N ARG A 24 10.28 -13.31 5.76
CA ARG A 24 8.89 -13.76 5.68
C ARG A 24 7.95 -12.63 5.25
N ALA A 25 8.05 -11.46 5.86
CA ALA A 25 7.24 -10.29 5.49
C ALA A 25 7.46 -9.87 4.02
N ASN A 26 8.70 -9.91 3.52
CA ASN A 26 8.98 -9.64 2.11
C ASN A 26 8.42 -10.72 1.16
N ALA A 27 8.41 -11.99 1.57
CA ALA A 27 7.82 -13.07 0.79
C ALA A 27 6.28 -12.92 0.73
N ASP A 28 5.65 -12.63 1.87
CA ASP A 28 4.20 -12.40 1.95
C ASP A 28 3.79 -11.21 1.08
N ALA A 29 4.55 -10.10 1.10
CA ALA A 29 4.32 -8.94 0.26
C ALA A 29 4.48 -9.26 -1.24
N ALA A 30 5.48 -10.06 -1.61
CA ALA A 30 5.71 -10.46 -2.99
C ALA A 30 4.55 -11.31 -3.54
N ASP A 31 4.02 -12.23 -2.74
CA ASP A 31 2.90 -13.09 -3.13
C ASP A 31 1.60 -12.28 -3.24
N GLU A 32 1.32 -11.36 -2.30
CA GLU A 32 0.16 -10.46 -2.40
C GLU A 32 0.26 -9.55 -3.63
N ILE A 33 1.42 -8.98 -3.91
CA ILE A 33 1.65 -8.11 -5.08
C ILE A 33 1.51 -8.90 -6.39
N LYS A 34 1.97 -10.14 -6.44
CA LYS A 34 1.76 -11.01 -7.60
C LYS A 34 0.27 -11.27 -7.84
N ARG A 35 -0.50 -11.55 -6.79
CA ARG A 35 -1.96 -11.70 -6.88
C ARG A 35 -2.63 -10.40 -7.35
N LEU A 36 -2.23 -9.27 -6.77
CA LEU A 36 -2.74 -7.95 -7.12
C LEU A 36 -2.42 -7.59 -8.57
N SER A 37 -1.19 -7.84 -9.02
CA SER A 37 -0.78 -7.58 -10.40
C SER A 37 -1.61 -8.34 -11.43
N ALA A 38 -1.97 -9.59 -11.13
CA ALA A 38 -2.85 -10.38 -11.99
C ALA A 38 -4.28 -9.81 -12.02
N LEU A 39 -4.83 -9.37 -10.87
CA LEU A 39 -6.16 -8.74 -10.80
C LEU A 39 -6.21 -7.39 -11.51
N MET A 40 -5.14 -6.62 -11.46
CA MET A 40 -5.03 -5.30 -12.07
C MET A 40 -4.40 -5.32 -13.47
N GLU A 41 -4.09 -6.51 -13.99
CA GLU A 41 -3.56 -6.75 -15.35
C GLU A 41 -2.23 -6.02 -15.63
N TRP A 42 -1.31 -5.99 -14.63
CA TRP A 42 0.00 -5.36 -14.81
C TRP A 42 0.85 -6.12 -15.84
N LYS A 43 1.65 -5.34 -16.57
CA LYS A 43 2.60 -5.83 -17.58
C LYS A 43 3.96 -5.17 -17.34
N PRO A 44 5.05 -5.71 -17.88
CA PRO A 44 6.31 -4.97 -17.94
C PRO A 44 6.07 -3.58 -18.56
N GLY A 45 6.55 -2.53 -17.89
CA GLY A 45 6.30 -1.15 -18.31
C GLY A 45 5.10 -0.46 -17.65
N THR A 46 4.26 -1.17 -16.87
CA THR A 46 3.14 -0.58 -16.12
C THR A 46 3.64 0.47 -15.12
N ILE A 47 2.92 1.59 -15.03
CA ILE A 47 3.16 2.62 -14.01
C ILE A 47 2.18 2.41 -12.86
N VAL A 48 2.72 2.10 -11.68
CA VAL A 48 1.96 1.76 -10.47
C VAL A 48 2.18 2.79 -9.39
N ALA A 49 1.19 3.04 -8.55
CA ALA A 49 1.36 3.80 -7.30
C ALA A 49 0.95 2.94 -6.09
N ASP A 50 1.83 2.93 -5.08
CA ASP A 50 1.59 2.42 -3.73
C ASP A 50 1.33 3.60 -2.80
N ILE A 51 0.10 3.73 -2.32
CA ILE A 51 -0.30 4.83 -1.45
C ILE A 51 -0.19 4.41 0.01
N GLY A 52 0.60 5.17 0.78
CA GLY A 52 0.92 4.81 2.16
C GLY A 52 1.88 3.63 2.23
N ALA A 53 2.97 3.71 1.48
CA ALA A 53 3.89 2.60 1.23
C ALA A 53 4.61 2.05 2.49
N GLY A 54 4.55 2.77 3.62
CA GLY A 54 5.08 2.31 4.89
C GLY A 54 6.57 1.97 4.84
N ASP A 55 6.91 0.69 4.99
CA ASP A 55 8.29 0.18 4.92
C ASP A 55 8.77 -0.10 3.48
N GLY A 56 7.89 0.06 2.49
CA GLY A 56 8.18 -0.14 1.08
C GLY A 56 8.11 -1.58 0.57
N SER A 57 7.78 -2.55 1.41
CA SER A 57 7.77 -3.97 1.02
C SER A 57 6.94 -4.21 -0.25
N TYR A 58 5.75 -3.58 -0.35
CA TYR A 58 4.85 -3.71 -1.49
C TYR A 58 5.34 -2.91 -2.70
N ALA A 59 5.79 -1.67 -2.50
CA ALA A 59 6.34 -0.84 -3.57
C ALA A 59 7.56 -1.49 -4.22
N PHE A 60 8.47 -2.07 -3.43
CA PHE A 60 9.67 -2.70 -3.94
C PHE A 60 9.38 -4.03 -4.67
N ALA A 61 8.40 -4.80 -4.18
CA ALA A 61 7.92 -5.99 -4.90
C ALA A 61 7.25 -5.61 -6.22
N ALA A 62 6.43 -4.55 -6.23
CA ALA A 62 5.82 -4.03 -7.45
C ALA A 62 6.88 -3.56 -8.47
N ALA A 63 7.94 -2.88 -8.01
CA ALA A 63 9.03 -2.41 -8.88
C ALA A 63 9.76 -3.53 -9.62
N GLN A 64 9.90 -4.69 -8.97
CA GLN A 64 10.47 -5.89 -9.60
C GLN A 64 9.54 -6.46 -10.69
N LEU A 65 8.22 -6.48 -10.44
CA LEU A 65 7.24 -7.02 -11.39
C LEU A 65 7.07 -6.15 -12.64
N VAL A 66 7.01 -4.82 -12.47
CA VAL A 66 6.86 -3.92 -13.62
C VAL A 66 8.17 -3.76 -14.41
N GLY A 67 9.29 -4.15 -13.83
CA GLY A 67 10.61 -4.13 -14.47
C GLY A 67 11.16 -2.73 -14.73
N GLY A 68 12.36 -2.66 -15.34
CA GLY A 68 13.06 -1.39 -15.57
C GLY A 68 12.37 -0.43 -16.52
N SER A 69 11.45 -0.89 -17.37
CA SER A 69 10.62 -0.05 -18.25
C SER A 69 9.38 0.51 -17.55
N GLY A 70 8.97 -0.09 -16.43
CA GLY A 70 7.89 0.38 -15.60
C GLY A 70 8.36 1.37 -14.53
N LYS A 71 7.41 1.88 -13.74
CA LYS A 71 7.68 2.84 -12.68
C LYS A 71 6.76 2.57 -11.49
N VAL A 72 7.27 2.75 -10.27
CA VAL A 72 6.47 2.71 -9.05
C VAL A 72 6.59 4.04 -8.32
N PHE A 73 5.47 4.70 -8.09
CA PHE A 73 5.37 5.80 -7.14
C PHE A 73 5.04 5.21 -5.77
N ALA A 74 5.89 5.44 -4.78
CA ALA A 74 5.66 5.08 -3.39
C ALA A 74 5.37 6.36 -2.60
N THR A 75 4.13 6.51 -2.10
CA THR A 75 3.76 7.72 -1.35
C THR A 75 3.65 7.42 0.14
N GLU A 76 4.03 8.38 0.97
CA GLU A 76 3.95 8.27 2.42
C GLU A 76 3.78 9.68 3.02
N ILE A 77 3.13 9.79 4.18
CA ILE A 77 2.94 11.05 4.90
C ILE A 77 3.98 11.25 6.01
N ASP A 78 4.50 10.17 6.57
CA ASP A 78 5.46 10.19 7.66
C ASP A 78 6.89 10.45 7.14
N GLN A 79 7.53 11.52 7.65
CA GLN A 79 8.86 11.94 7.20
C GLN A 79 9.96 10.91 7.51
N ALA A 80 9.84 10.20 8.65
CA ALA A 80 10.83 9.18 9.02
C ALA A 80 10.74 7.96 8.08
N LYS A 81 9.50 7.56 7.73
CA LYS A 81 9.27 6.50 6.75
C LYS A 81 9.73 6.92 5.35
N LEU A 82 9.49 8.16 4.92
CA LEU A 82 10.00 8.69 3.65
C LEU A 82 11.53 8.61 3.57
N ALA A 83 12.23 8.98 4.63
CA ALA A 83 13.69 8.87 4.70
C ALA A 83 14.15 7.40 4.62
N SER A 84 13.47 6.50 5.33
CA SER A 84 13.73 5.06 5.29
C SER A 84 13.49 4.47 3.90
N LEU A 85 12.37 4.80 3.24
CA LEU A 85 12.05 4.37 1.88
C LEU A 85 13.14 4.76 0.88
N ARG A 86 13.61 6.03 0.94
CA ARG A 86 14.69 6.51 0.05
C ARG A 86 15.99 5.73 0.27
N SER A 87 16.36 5.53 1.54
CA SER A 87 17.55 4.76 1.91
C SER A 87 17.48 3.33 1.41
N GLU A 88 16.33 2.67 1.61
CA GLU A 88 16.15 1.27 1.24
C GLU A 88 16.07 1.07 -0.28
N ALA A 89 15.38 1.96 -1.02
CA ALA A 89 15.37 1.94 -2.47
C ALA A 89 16.79 2.07 -3.06
N THR A 90 17.62 2.96 -2.48
CA THR A 90 19.03 3.14 -2.88
C THR A 90 19.83 1.88 -2.62
N LYS A 91 19.73 1.28 -1.44
CA LYS A 91 20.44 0.03 -1.09
C LYS A 91 20.06 -1.14 -2.01
N ARG A 92 18.81 -1.19 -2.45
CA ARG A 92 18.31 -2.22 -3.38
C ARG A 92 18.55 -1.90 -4.84
N HIS A 93 19.19 -0.75 -5.16
CA HIS A 93 19.41 -0.28 -6.52
C HIS A 93 18.14 -0.18 -7.37
N LEU A 94 17.00 0.18 -6.75
CA LEU A 94 15.70 0.32 -7.41
C LEU A 94 15.57 1.69 -8.07
N THR A 95 16.03 1.81 -9.31
CA THR A 95 16.02 3.08 -10.08
C THR A 95 14.65 3.45 -10.64
N ASN A 96 13.70 2.52 -10.62
CA ASN A 96 12.33 2.69 -11.10
C ASN A 96 11.32 3.01 -9.99
N VAL A 97 11.76 3.26 -8.75
CA VAL A 97 10.92 3.69 -7.63
C VAL A 97 11.09 5.18 -7.39
N ILE A 98 9.98 5.90 -7.38
CA ILE A 98 9.90 7.34 -7.08
C ILE A 98 9.14 7.52 -5.78
N ILE A 99 9.79 8.13 -4.79
CA ILE A 99 9.22 8.32 -3.46
C ILE A 99 8.71 9.76 -3.34
N LEU A 100 7.41 9.89 -3.04
CA LEU A 100 6.71 11.16 -2.92
C LEU A 100 6.10 11.30 -1.53
N GLU A 101 6.11 12.52 -1.02
CA GLU A 101 5.34 12.88 0.17
C GLU A 101 3.87 13.07 -0.23
N SER A 102 2.95 12.34 0.40
CA SER A 102 1.50 12.57 0.31
C SER A 102 1.02 13.48 1.45
N LYS A 103 -0.23 13.93 1.35
CA LYS A 103 -0.90 14.74 2.37
C LYS A 103 -2.28 14.14 2.69
N GLU A 104 -2.93 14.62 3.76
CA GLU A 104 -4.25 14.12 4.17
C GLU A 104 -5.35 14.17 3.09
N ALA A 105 -5.25 15.08 2.14
CA ALA A 105 -6.23 15.26 1.07
C ALA A 105 -5.64 15.14 -0.34
N GLU A 106 -4.34 14.83 -0.46
CA GLU A 106 -3.62 14.81 -1.75
C GLU A 106 -2.61 13.67 -1.80
N THR A 107 -2.59 12.98 -2.93
CA THR A 107 -1.61 11.94 -3.21
C THR A 107 -0.25 12.50 -3.63
N ASN A 108 -0.23 13.74 -4.14
CA ASN A 108 0.89 14.37 -4.84
C ASN A 108 1.42 13.59 -6.06
N LEU A 109 0.62 12.65 -6.56
CA LEU A 109 0.90 12.00 -7.83
C LEU A 109 0.64 12.95 -9.00
N PRO A 110 1.39 12.85 -10.11
CA PRO A 110 1.08 13.59 -11.31
C PRO A 110 -0.30 13.25 -11.87
N LEU A 111 -0.88 14.19 -12.64
CA LEU A 111 -2.14 13.97 -13.34
C LEU A 111 -1.99 12.81 -14.34
N GLU A 112 -2.97 11.89 -14.33
CA GLU A 112 -3.04 10.75 -15.25
C GLU A 112 -1.73 9.98 -15.43
N CYS A 113 -0.96 9.86 -14.32
CA CYS A 113 0.33 9.18 -14.38
C CYS A 113 0.21 7.66 -14.37
N CYS A 114 -0.81 7.13 -13.70
CA CYS A 114 -0.80 5.75 -13.25
C CYS A 114 -1.75 4.86 -14.03
N ASP A 115 -1.24 3.72 -14.48
CA ASP A 115 -2.05 2.62 -15.02
C ASP A 115 -2.75 1.87 -13.89
N ALA A 116 -2.13 1.86 -12.69
CA ALA A 116 -2.65 1.19 -11.51
C ALA A 116 -2.29 1.96 -10.23
N ILE A 117 -3.22 2.02 -9.28
CA ILE A 117 -3.01 2.56 -7.94
C ILE A 117 -3.53 1.54 -6.93
N PHE A 118 -2.81 1.30 -5.85
CA PHE A 118 -3.33 0.48 -4.75
C PHE A 118 -3.05 1.13 -3.39
N LEU A 119 -3.96 0.84 -2.45
CA LEU A 119 -3.85 1.16 -1.03
C LEU A 119 -3.99 -0.15 -0.25
N ARG A 120 -3.06 -0.42 0.66
CA ARG A 120 -3.12 -1.59 1.52
C ARG A 120 -3.15 -1.19 2.99
N ARG A 121 -4.32 -1.37 3.63
CA ARG A 121 -4.58 -0.97 5.03
C ARG A 121 -4.29 0.51 5.29
N VAL A 122 -4.68 1.36 4.35
CA VAL A 122 -4.49 2.82 4.40
C VAL A 122 -5.82 3.56 4.28
N TYR A 123 -6.76 3.02 3.50
CA TYR A 123 -8.00 3.73 3.18
C TYR A 123 -8.85 4.02 4.43
N HIS A 124 -8.84 3.14 5.43
CA HIS A 124 -9.53 3.37 6.71
C HIS A 124 -8.92 4.49 7.56
N HIS A 125 -7.71 4.97 7.25
CA HIS A 125 -7.07 6.12 7.92
C HIS A 125 -7.43 7.48 7.31
N LEU A 126 -8.15 7.54 6.19
CA LEU A 126 -8.42 8.80 5.50
C LEU A 126 -9.36 9.71 6.33
N THR A 127 -8.85 10.88 6.71
CA THR A 127 -9.59 11.91 7.45
C THR A 127 -10.44 12.79 6.52
N LYS A 128 -10.04 12.89 5.23
CA LYS A 128 -10.70 13.67 4.18
C LYS A 128 -10.98 12.81 2.92
N PRO A 129 -11.79 11.74 3.05
CA PRO A 129 -11.93 10.73 1.99
C PRO A 129 -12.35 11.32 0.65
N ALA A 130 -13.37 12.18 0.59
CA ALA A 130 -13.86 12.74 -0.67
C ALA A 130 -12.79 13.51 -1.46
N ALA A 131 -11.94 14.28 -0.77
CA ALA A 131 -10.84 15.01 -1.43
C ALA A 131 -9.75 14.05 -1.90
N PHE A 132 -9.43 13.04 -1.09
CA PHE A 132 -8.42 12.04 -1.42
C PHE A 132 -8.86 11.15 -2.60
N ASP A 133 -10.14 10.75 -2.64
CA ASP A 133 -10.74 9.96 -3.72
C ASP A 133 -10.70 10.73 -5.06
N ALA A 134 -10.98 12.04 -5.02
CA ALA A 134 -10.81 12.91 -6.18
C ALA A 134 -9.34 12.98 -6.64
N ALA A 135 -8.37 12.98 -5.70
CA ALA A 135 -6.96 12.94 -6.02
C ALA A 135 -6.54 11.60 -6.65
N LEU A 136 -7.04 10.47 -6.14
CA LEU A 136 -6.85 9.14 -6.74
C LEU A 136 -7.39 9.09 -8.17
N LEU A 137 -8.62 9.55 -8.37
CA LEU A 137 -9.26 9.60 -9.70
C LEU A 137 -8.46 10.44 -10.69
N ARG A 138 -7.97 11.62 -10.28
CA ARG A 138 -7.15 12.48 -11.15
C ARG A 138 -5.84 11.83 -11.55
N SER A 139 -5.23 11.05 -10.66
CA SER A 139 -3.93 10.43 -10.88
C SER A 139 -3.99 9.18 -11.77
N LEU A 140 -5.16 8.54 -11.88
CA LEU A 140 -5.37 7.42 -12.80
C LEU A 140 -5.48 7.89 -14.25
N LYS A 141 -4.88 7.15 -15.17
CA LYS A 141 -5.16 7.26 -16.61
C LYS A 141 -6.60 6.79 -16.91
N PRO A 142 -7.22 7.22 -18.02
CA PRO A 142 -8.40 6.56 -18.54
C PRO A 142 -8.16 5.04 -18.69
N GLY A 143 -9.07 4.20 -18.18
CA GLY A 143 -8.89 2.76 -18.11
C GLY A 143 -7.98 2.28 -16.96
N GLY A 144 -7.35 3.19 -16.25
CA GLY A 144 -6.50 2.86 -15.08
C GLY A 144 -7.30 2.23 -13.93
N ARG A 145 -6.68 1.36 -13.17
CA ARG A 145 -7.31 0.56 -12.11
C ARG A 145 -6.91 1.01 -10.72
N LEU A 146 -7.86 0.98 -9.78
CA LEU A 146 -7.63 1.23 -8.36
C LEU A 146 -7.98 -0.03 -7.56
N ALA A 147 -7.10 -0.44 -6.66
CA ALA A 147 -7.39 -1.49 -5.69
C ALA A 147 -7.31 -0.95 -4.26
N ILE A 148 -8.34 -1.22 -3.47
CA ILE A 148 -8.34 -0.98 -2.02
C ILE A 148 -8.28 -2.34 -1.33
N ILE A 149 -7.20 -2.58 -0.60
CA ILE A 149 -7.01 -3.75 0.25
C ILE A 149 -7.11 -3.26 1.68
N ASP A 150 -8.17 -3.66 2.37
CA ASP A 150 -8.43 -3.23 3.74
C ASP A 150 -9.19 -4.31 4.50
N PHE A 151 -9.50 -4.09 5.76
CA PHE A 151 -10.19 -5.04 6.63
C PHE A 151 -11.47 -4.44 7.22
N PRO A 152 -12.48 -5.30 7.52
CA PRO A 152 -13.70 -4.84 8.17
C PRO A 152 -13.39 -4.31 9.58
N PRO A 153 -14.23 -3.43 10.16
CA PRO A 153 -14.06 -2.93 11.51
C PRO A 153 -13.87 -4.06 12.51
N ARG A 154 -12.85 -3.93 13.37
CA ARG A 154 -12.49 -4.93 14.39
C ARG A 154 -12.82 -4.39 15.76
N SER A 155 -13.52 -5.18 16.58
CA SER A 155 -13.78 -4.86 17.99
C SER A 155 -12.48 -4.84 18.80
N GLY A 156 -12.40 -3.95 19.79
CA GLY A 156 -11.25 -3.86 20.69
C GLY A 156 -10.08 -3.04 20.14
N LEU A 157 -10.19 -2.47 18.97
CA LEU A 157 -9.25 -1.47 18.45
C LEU A 157 -9.82 -0.06 18.64
N GLU A 158 -8.98 0.87 19.08
CA GLU A 158 -9.36 2.26 19.20
C GLU A 158 -9.68 2.86 17.81
N PRO A 159 -10.73 3.71 17.70
CA PRO A 159 -11.02 4.42 16.47
C PRO A 159 -9.83 5.25 16.00
N VAL A 160 -9.66 5.36 14.69
CA VAL A 160 -8.61 6.20 14.10
C VAL A 160 -8.99 7.67 14.28
N GLU A 161 -8.12 8.45 14.90
CA GLU A 161 -8.34 9.87 15.16
C GLU A 161 -8.57 10.67 13.88
N GLY A 162 -9.56 11.57 13.90
CA GLY A 162 -9.90 12.43 12.76
C GLY A 162 -10.67 11.76 11.62
N VAL A 163 -10.84 10.42 11.66
CA VAL A 163 -11.62 9.69 10.65
C VAL A 163 -13.14 9.87 10.96
N PRO A 164 -13.98 10.13 9.94
CA PRO A 164 -15.43 10.24 10.15
C PRO A 164 -16.03 9.00 10.80
N ALA A 165 -16.86 9.18 11.84
CA ALA A 165 -17.38 8.09 12.67
C ALA A 165 -18.21 7.04 11.90
N ASN A 166 -18.82 7.43 10.79
CA ASN A 166 -19.62 6.54 9.93
C ASN A 166 -18.76 5.56 9.07
N ARG A 167 -17.43 5.64 9.16
CA ARG A 167 -16.50 4.77 8.41
C ARG A 167 -16.06 3.54 9.19
N GLY A 168 -16.55 3.29 10.41
CA GLY A 168 -16.36 2.04 11.14
C GLY A 168 -15.31 2.06 12.24
N GLY A 169 -14.61 3.17 12.46
CA GLY A 169 -13.65 3.36 13.56
C GLY A 169 -12.24 2.88 13.21
N HIS A 170 -11.90 1.59 13.44
CA HIS A 170 -10.63 1.00 13.04
C HIS A 170 -10.88 -0.17 12.10
N GLY A 171 -10.43 -0.04 10.88
CA GLY A 171 -10.91 -0.79 9.72
C GLY A 171 -12.10 -0.07 9.07
N ILE A 172 -12.57 -0.56 7.93
CA ILE A 172 -13.64 0.07 7.16
C ILE A 172 -14.55 -0.98 6.53
N PRO A 173 -15.90 -0.80 6.60
CA PRO A 173 -16.81 -1.70 5.89
C PRO A 173 -16.58 -1.62 4.37
N GLN A 174 -16.49 -2.77 3.70
CA GLN A 174 -16.32 -2.84 2.24
C GLN A 174 -17.36 -2.00 1.48
N LYS A 175 -18.61 -1.97 1.99
CA LYS A 175 -19.69 -1.16 1.41
C LYS A 175 -19.35 0.33 1.41
N VAL A 176 -18.74 0.85 2.47
CA VAL A 176 -18.34 2.26 2.55
C VAL A 176 -17.28 2.58 1.49
N VAL A 177 -16.28 1.72 1.31
CA VAL A 177 -15.27 1.86 0.23
C VAL A 177 -15.94 1.92 -1.15
N ILE A 178 -16.90 1.04 -1.40
CA ILE A 178 -17.62 0.99 -2.67
C ILE A 178 -18.43 2.28 -2.89
N ASP A 179 -19.20 2.70 -1.88
CA ASP A 179 -20.06 3.88 -1.98
C ASP A 179 -19.21 5.17 -2.20
N GLU A 180 -18.14 5.35 -1.44
CA GLU A 180 -17.27 6.53 -1.55
C GLU A 180 -16.61 6.62 -2.93
N LEU A 181 -15.95 5.55 -3.39
CA LEU A 181 -15.21 5.57 -4.66
C LEU A 181 -16.12 5.56 -5.90
N THR A 182 -17.31 4.96 -5.83
CA THR A 182 -18.30 5.09 -6.92
C THR A 182 -18.88 6.49 -6.96
N SER A 183 -19.11 7.13 -5.82
CA SER A 183 -19.54 8.54 -5.75
C SER A 183 -18.46 9.49 -6.28
N ALA A 184 -17.19 9.15 -6.15
CA ALA A 184 -16.07 9.90 -6.74
C ALA A 184 -15.96 9.73 -8.26
N GLY A 185 -16.68 8.79 -8.89
CA GLY A 185 -16.70 8.57 -10.35
C GLY A 185 -15.95 7.33 -10.84
N LEU A 186 -15.48 6.49 -9.93
CA LEU A 186 -14.87 5.19 -10.29
C LEU A 186 -15.96 4.13 -10.48
N GLN A 187 -15.72 3.19 -11.38
CA GLN A 187 -16.61 2.06 -11.60
C GLN A 187 -16.09 0.83 -10.87
N LEU A 188 -16.96 0.22 -10.05
CA LEU A 188 -16.66 -1.07 -9.41
C LEU A 188 -16.48 -2.16 -10.46
N VAL A 189 -15.39 -2.91 -10.37
CA VAL A 189 -15.09 -4.07 -11.23
C VAL A 189 -15.35 -5.36 -10.49
N LYS A 190 -14.80 -5.51 -9.27
CA LYS A 190 -14.83 -6.78 -8.54
C LYS A 190 -14.55 -6.58 -7.05
N THR A 191 -15.08 -7.47 -6.22
CA THR A 191 -14.70 -7.65 -4.82
C THR A 191 -14.07 -9.03 -4.63
N VAL A 192 -13.06 -9.11 -3.76
CA VAL A 192 -12.34 -10.33 -3.40
C VAL A 192 -12.30 -10.41 -1.88
N ASN A 193 -12.98 -11.39 -1.28
CA ASN A 193 -13.17 -11.48 0.16
C ASN A 193 -12.24 -12.51 0.84
N ASP A 194 -11.45 -13.22 0.08
CA ASP A 194 -10.46 -14.21 0.53
C ASP A 194 -9.02 -13.66 0.48
N TRP A 195 -8.86 -12.36 0.77
CA TRP A 195 -7.53 -11.75 0.83
C TRP A 195 -6.78 -12.20 2.09
N PRO A 196 -5.43 -12.32 2.05
CA PRO A 196 -4.65 -12.72 3.22
C PRO A 196 -4.92 -11.86 4.48
N ALA A 197 -4.82 -12.48 5.65
CA ALA A 197 -5.01 -11.87 6.97
C ALA A 197 -6.42 -11.29 7.22
N ASP A 198 -7.46 -11.94 6.66
CA ASP A 198 -8.86 -11.55 6.77
C ASP A 198 -9.16 -10.16 6.21
N ASP A 199 -8.32 -9.69 5.27
CA ASP A 199 -8.58 -8.49 4.49
C ASP A 199 -9.52 -8.80 3.33
N TYR A 200 -10.03 -7.75 2.70
CA TYR A 200 -10.72 -7.83 1.40
C TYR A 200 -9.98 -6.96 0.37
N CYS A 201 -10.23 -7.20 -0.90
CA CYS A 201 -9.77 -6.32 -1.97
C CYS A 201 -10.96 -5.88 -2.82
N VAL A 202 -11.12 -4.57 -3.03
CA VAL A 202 -12.12 -3.98 -3.92
C VAL A 202 -11.41 -3.34 -5.10
N LEU A 203 -11.77 -3.74 -6.31
CA LEU A 203 -11.17 -3.29 -7.56
C LEU A 203 -12.10 -2.37 -8.31
N PHE A 204 -11.58 -1.22 -8.74
CA PHE A 204 -12.27 -0.21 -9.54
C PHE A 204 -11.50 0.08 -10.84
N VAL A 205 -12.18 0.76 -11.78
CA VAL A 205 -11.60 1.30 -13.01
C VAL A 205 -12.07 2.74 -13.23
N LYS A 206 -11.19 3.60 -13.71
CA LYS A 206 -11.52 4.93 -14.25
C LYS A 206 -12.01 4.76 -15.68
N LYS A 207 -13.21 5.27 -15.99
CA LYS A 207 -13.72 5.33 -17.37
C LYS A 207 -13.01 6.40 -18.18
#